data_adb4b78a16458cc7cf80c9217c92a0dd
#
_entry.id   adb4b78a16458cc7cf80c9217c92a0dd
#
_cell.length_a   1.000
_cell.length_b   1.000
_cell.length_c   1.000
_cell.angle_alpha   90.00
_cell.angle_beta   90.00
_cell.angle_gamma   90.00
#
_symmetry.space_group_name_H-M   'P 1'
#
loop_
_entity.id
_entity.type
_entity.pdbx_description
1 polymer ?
#
loop_
_entity_poly.entity_id
_entity_poly.type
_entity_poly.pdbx_seq_one_letter_code
_entity_poly.pdbx_strand_id
1 'polypeptide(L)'
;YQYLGYAIAHNMVDTPEKCQALWDNVFDAADGFAARILQDPAVVHKDWSVVVPGSGNAGGNTIYRLREGIERFLITDINNPAAGAMGQSALAVMWDVICDESNHFNHVPGGANILFMDGHVEFLRWPGAQGPGGTWPSPLGINLPVGGTFPMNAGGLILHEATHIYGAQVP
;
A
#
# COMPACT_ATOMS: atom_id res chain seq x y z
N TYR A 1 -11.93 9.79 -1.66
CA TYR A 1 -10.46 9.71 -1.53
C TYR A 1 -10.10 8.64 -0.52
N GLN A 2 -8.99 7.94 -0.79
CA GLN A 2 -8.37 7.02 0.15
C GLN A 2 -7.13 7.68 0.74
N TYR A 3 -6.99 7.65 2.06
CA TYR A 3 -5.82 8.14 2.79
C TYR A 3 -5.09 6.95 3.42
N LEU A 4 -3.80 6.86 3.18
CA LEU A 4 -2.95 5.85 3.78
C LEU A 4 -2.02 6.51 4.82
N GLY A 5 -2.24 6.19 6.08
CA GLY A 5 -1.39 6.67 7.17
C GLY A 5 -0.08 5.90 7.37
N TYR A 6 0.30 5.03 6.43
CA TYR A 6 1.45 4.14 6.53
C TYR A 6 2.37 4.22 5.31
N ALA A 7 3.67 4.03 5.53
CA ALA A 7 4.69 4.07 4.50
C ALA A 7 4.74 2.73 3.72
N ILE A 8 3.87 2.56 2.75
CA ILE A 8 3.92 1.44 1.81
C ILE A 8 4.58 1.91 0.52
N ALA A 9 5.77 1.40 0.28
CA ALA A 9 6.54 1.71 -0.91
C ALA A 9 6.29 0.68 -2.02
N HIS A 10 6.51 1.09 -3.27
CA HIS A 10 6.32 0.23 -4.43
C HIS A 10 7.08 -1.11 -4.31
N ASN A 11 8.32 -1.09 -3.83
CA ASN A 11 9.15 -2.28 -3.68
C ASN A 11 8.65 -3.29 -2.63
N MET A 12 7.60 -2.96 -1.88
CA MET A 12 6.93 -3.87 -0.95
C MET A 12 5.79 -4.66 -1.62
N VAL A 13 5.46 -4.35 -2.87
CA VAL A 13 4.32 -4.93 -3.62
C VAL A 13 4.64 -5.15 -5.10
N ASP A 14 5.89 -5.28 -5.45
CA ASP A 14 6.39 -5.39 -6.83
C ASP A 14 6.55 -6.84 -7.33
N THR A 15 6.24 -7.83 -6.49
CA THR A 15 6.21 -9.25 -6.85
C THR A 15 4.97 -9.95 -6.28
N PRO A 16 4.54 -11.10 -6.86
CA PRO A 16 3.41 -11.86 -6.33
C PRO A 16 3.58 -12.28 -4.87
N GLU A 17 4.79 -12.67 -4.46
CA GLU A 17 5.10 -13.09 -3.09
C GLU A 17 4.97 -11.93 -2.11
N LYS A 18 5.37 -10.72 -2.51
CA LYS A 18 5.23 -9.53 -1.68
C LYS A 18 3.77 -9.06 -1.59
N CYS A 19 3.00 -9.19 -2.66
CA CYS A 19 1.56 -8.97 -2.61
C CYS A 19 0.88 -9.96 -1.67
N GLN A 20 1.24 -11.24 -1.73
CA GLN A 20 0.75 -12.24 -0.79
C GLN A 20 1.13 -11.90 0.65
N ALA A 21 2.38 -11.48 0.89
CA ALA A 21 2.82 -11.06 2.21
C ALA A 21 2.05 -9.83 2.73
N LEU A 22 1.76 -8.84 1.87
CA LEU A 22 0.91 -7.71 2.25
C LEU A 22 -0.51 -8.17 2.58
N TRP A 23 -1.09 -9.07 1.77
CA TRP A 23 -2.40 -9.65 2.03
C TRP A 23 -2.45 -10.32 3.40
N ASP A 24 -1.47 -11.19 3.70
CA ASP A 24 -1.41 -11.90 4.98
C ASP A 24 -1.23 -10.92 6.15
N ASN A 25 -0.39 -9.90 5.99
CA ASN A 25 -0.23 -8.85 7.00
C ASN A 25 -1.51 -8.08 7.29
N VAL A 26 -2.37 -7.89 6.29
CA VAL A 26 -3.67 -7.19 6.45
C VAL A 26 -4.73 -8.13 7.00
N PHE A 27 -4.88 -9.30 6.42
CA PHE A 27 -6.07 -10.16 6.56
C PHE A 27 -5.85 -11.43 7.39
N ASP A 28 -4.63 -11.67 7.95
CA ASP A 28 -4.47 -12.79 8.89
C ASP A 28 -5.51 -12.70 10.00
N ALA A 29 -6.20 -13.83 10.24
CA ALA A 29 -7.36 -13.85 11.13
C ALA A 29 -7.03 -13.61 12.61
N ALA A 30 -5.79 -13.91 13.02
CA ALA A 30 -5.35 -13.78 14.42
C ALA A 30 -4.62 -12.44 14.66
N ASP A 31 -3.62 -12.16 13.83
CA ASP A 31 -2.63 -11.12 14.05
C ASP A 31 -2.52 -10.10 12.90
N GLY A 32 -3.34 -10.22 11.85
CA GLY A 32 -3.39 -9.27 10.76
C GLY A 32 -3.83 -7.89 11.23
N PHE A 33 -3.47 -6.87 10.48
CA PHE A 33 -3.76 -5.47 10.84
C PHE A 33 -5.24 -5.23 11.05
N ALA A 34 -6.08 -5.80 10.18
CA ALA A 34 -7.52 -5.69 10.28
C ALA A 34 -8.09 -6.33 11.57
N ALA A 35 -7.62 -7.53 11.92
CA ALA A 35 -8.03 -8.19 13.15
C ALA A 35 -7.62 -7.40 14.40
N ARG A 36 -6.43 -6.78 14.38
CA ARG A 36 -5.97 -5.90 15.47
C ARG A 36 -6.80 -4.64 15.63
N ILE A 37 -7.22 -4.00 14.52
CA ILE A 37 -8.10 -2.82 14.58
C ILE A 37 -9.43 -3.17 15.24
N LEU A 38 -10.00 -4.33 14.96
CA LEU A 38 -11.24 -4.78 15.58
C LEU A 38 -11.11 -5.04 17.09
N GLN A 39 -9.91 -5.44 17.54
CA GLN A 39 -9.63 -5.68 18.97
C GLN A 39 -9.28 -4.38 19.71
N ASP A 40 -8.49 -3.52 19.10
CA ASP A 40 -8.05 -2.23 19.67
C ASP A 40 -7.92 -1.19 18.55
N PRO A 41 -8.92 -0.35 18.33
CA PRO A 41 -8.85 0.70 17.30
C PRO A 41 -7.64 1.65 17.44
N ALA A 42 -7.04 1.75 18.64
CA ALA A 42 -5.88 2.60 18.86
C ALA A 42 -4.61 2.10 18.13
N VAL A 43 -4.61 0.89 17.58
CA VAL A 43 -3.47 0.38 16.77
C VAL A 43 -3.22 1.23 15.53
N VAL A 44 -4.23 1.91 14.99
CA VAL A 44 -4.07 2.82 13.84
C VAL A 44 -3.17 4.01 14.15
N HIS A 45 -2.90 4.28 15.42
CA HIS A 45 -1.99 5.34 15.87
C HIS A 45 -0.56 4.83 16.14
N LYS A 46 -0.30 3.55 15.93
CA LYS A 46 1.02 2.91 16.16
C LYS A 46 1.64 2.46 14.85
N ASP A 47 2.96 2.27 14.82
CA ASP A 47 3.62 1.56 13.72
C ASP A 47 3.09 0.12 13.65
N TRP A 48 2.95 -0.39 12.45
CA TRP A 48 2.34 -1.69 12.21
C TRP A 48 3.39 -2.80 12.19
N SER A 49 3.34 -3.71 13.16
CA SER A 49 4.18 -4.92 13.16
C SER A 49 3.61 -5.93 12.18
N VAL A 50 4.41 -6.39 11.22
CA VAL A 50 3.98 -7.36 10.21
C VAL A 50 3.88 -8.78 10.77
N VAL A 51 2.99 -9.59 10.19
CA VAL A 51 2.84 -11.02 10.50
C VAL A 51 3.89 -11.83 9.74
N VAL A 52 4.15 -11.44 8.47
CA VAL A 52 5.16 -12.10 7.63
C VAL A 52 6.53 -11.46 7.87
N PRO A 53 7.50 -12.18 8.44
CA PRO A 53 8.82 -11.63 8.74
C PRO A 53 9.52 -11.09 7.48
N GLY A 54 10.16 -9.93 7.61
CA GLY A 54 10.91 -9.31 6.51
C GLY A 54 10.05 -8.58 5.48
N SER A 55 8.73 -8.52 5.63
CA SER A 55 7.82 -7.85 4.68
C SER A 55 7.54 -6.39 5.03
N GLY A 56 8.12 -5.86 6.08
CA GLY A 56 8.00 -4.46 6.47
C GLY A 56 8.97 -3.54 5.71
N ASN A 57 9.02 -2.28 6.12
CA ASN A 57 9.89 -1.29 5.48
C ASN A 57 11.37 -1.71 5.53
N ALA A 58 12.06 -1.50 4.43
CA ALA A 58 13.47 -1.87 4.22
C ALA A 58 13.78 -3.35 4.55
N GLY A 59 12.80 -4.26 4.39
CA GLY A 59 12.96 -5.68 4.72
C GLY A 59 12.92 -5.97 6.23
N GLY A 60 12.48 -5.04 7.04
CA GLY A 60 12.26 -5.22 8.47
C GLY A 60 10.89 -5.84 8.80
N ASN A 61 10.55 -5.81 10.09
CA ASN A 61 9.29 -6.37 10.60
C ASN A 61 8.27 -5.29 10.98
N THR A 62 8.42 -4.09 10.46
CA THR A 62 7.56 -2.95 10.80
C THR A 62 7.20 -2.16 9.54
N ILE A 63 5.92 -1.83 9.39
CA ILE A 63 5.44 -0.82 8.46
C ILE A 63 5.20 0.45 9.27
N TYR A 64 5.99 1.47 9.00
CA TYR A 64 5.96 2.71 9.76
C TYR A 64 4.78 3.59 9.37
N ARG A 65 4.24 4.31 10.33
CA ARG A 65 3.28 5.39 10.06
C ARG A 65 3.96 6.54 9.33
N LEU A 66 3.19 7.20 8.45
CA LEU A 66 3.63 8.45 7.82
C LEU A 66 3.79 9.53 8.88
N ARG A 67 4.98 10.11 8.95
CA ARG A 67 5.37 11.20 9.84
C ARG A 67 6.60 11.91 9.29
N GLU A 68 6.86 13.11 9.75
CA GLU A 68 8.08 13.83 9.38
C GLU A 68 9.34 12.99 9.65
N GLY A 69 10.27 12.95 8.73
CA GLY A 69 11.52 12.21 8.82
C GLY A 69 11.39 10.69 8.64
N ILE A 70 10.23 10.20 8.15
CA ILE A 70 10.01 8.77 7.92
C ILE A 70 10.93 8.21 6.83
N GLU A 71 11.33 9.04 5.88
CA GLU A 71 12.18 8.67 4.75
C GLU A 71 13.47 7.99 5.18
N ARG A 72 14.04 8.40 6.31
CA ARG A 72 15.29 7.80 6.87
C ARG A 72 15.14 6.31 7.23
N PHE A 73 13.91 5.84 7.50
CA PHE A 73 13.62 4.43 7.78
C PHE A 73 13.37 3.60 6.52
N LEU A 74 13.27 4.27 5.37
CA LEU A 74 13.04 3.66 4.07
C LEU A 74 14.31 3.56 3.24
N ILE A 75 15.37 4.24 3.68
CA ILE A 75 16.66 4.28 3.00
C ILE A 75 17.54 3.19 3.58
N THR A 76 18.02 2.29 2.72
CA THR A 76 19.02 1.27 3.08
C THR A 76 20.46 1.80 3.07
N ASP A 77 20.70 2.91 2.36
CA ASP A 77 22.00 3.59 2.30
C ASP A 77 21.86 5.05 2.76
N ILE A 78 22.16 5.30 4.01
CA ILE A 78 22.11 6.62 4.66
C ILE A 78 23.14 7.62 4.10
N ASN A 79 24.12 7.15 3.33
CA ASN A 79 25.14 8.01 2.71
C ASN A 79 24.70 8.55 1.33
N ASN A 80 23.50 8.16 0.85
CA ASN A 80 22.96 8.64 -0.42
C ASN A 80 21.73 9.56 -0.19
N PRO A 81 21.93 10.91 -0.10
CA PRO A 81 20.82 11.85 0.09
C PRO A 81 19.77 11.81 -1.04
N ALA A 82 20.18 11.43 -2.27
CA ALA A 82 19.25 11.29 -3.39
C ALA A 82 18.24 10.16 -3.17
N ALA A 83 18.60 9.11 -2.43
CA ALA A 83 17.68 8.03 -2.09
C ALA A 83 16.56 8.52 -1.13
N GLY A 84 16.84 9.50 -0.27
CA GLY A 84 15.84 10.11 0.61
C GLY A 84 14.79 10.90 -0.16
N ALA A 85 15.22 11.73 -1.10
CA ALA A 85 14.32 12.49 -1.96
C ALA A 85 13.47 11.56 -2.84
N MET A 86 14.08 10.50 -3.41
CA MET A 86 13.34 9.46 -4.14
C MET A 86 12.33 8.73 -3.25
N GLY A 87 12.65 8.51 -1.98
CA GLY A 87 11.74 7.88 -1.02
C GLY A 87 10.44 8.67 -0.83
N GLN A 88 10.51 9.99 -0.69
CA GLN A 88 9.32 10.84 -0.51
C GLN A 88 8.47 10.93 -1.78
N SER A 89 9.10 11.05 -2.95
CA SER A 89 8.39 11.10 -4.23
C SER A 89 7.76 9.77 -4.66
N ALA A 90 8.10 8.68 -4.00
CA ALA A 90 7.54 7.35 -4.28
C ALA A 90 6.52 6.88 -3.23
N LEU A 91 6.31 7.65 -2.14
CA LEU A 91 5.35 7.32 -1.09
C LEU A 91 4.00 7.99 -1.37
N ALA A 92 3.03 7.20 -1.79
CA ALA A 92 1.66 7.64 -1.94
C ALA A 92 1.02 7.88 -0.56
N VAL A 93 0.42 9.04 -0.36
CA VAL A 93 -0.22 9.46 0.89
C VAL A 93 -1.75 9.45 0.76
N MET A 94 -2.26 9.91 -0.37
CA MET A 94 -3.70 9.99 -0.64
C MET A 94 -3.94 9.80 -2.13
N TRP A 95 -5.05 9.15 -2.47
CA TRP A 95 -5.46 8.98 -3.87
C TRP A 95 -6.98 8.90 -4.03
N ASP A 96 -7.45 9.08 -5.26
CA ASP A 96 -8.83 8.82 -5.63
C ASP A 96 -9.16 7.35 -5.44
N VAL A 97 -10.42 7.03 -5.16
CA VAL A 97 -10.86 5.63 -4.97
C VAL A 97 -10.52 4.81 -6.22
N ILE A 98 -9.85 3.70 -5.99
CA ILE A 98 -9.56 2.65 -6.98
C ILE A 98 -10.37 1.40 -6.63
N CYS A 99 -10.77 0.64 -7.62
CA CYS A 99 -11.50 -0.61 -7.44
C CYS A 99 -11.12 -1.60 -8.55
N ASP A 100 -11.45 -2.87 -8.39
CA ASP A 100 -11.38 -3.89 -9.45
C ASP A 100 -12.48 -3.69 -10.50
N GLU A 101 -13.61 -3.11 -10.12
CA GLU A 101 -14.72 -2.77 -11.01
C GLU A 101 -14.60 -1.32 -11.52
N SER A 102 -14.57 -1.15 -12.85
CA SER A 102 -14.36 0.15 -13.50
C SER A 102 -15.42 1.22 -13.16
N ASN A 103 -16.64 0.82 -12.80
CA ASN A 103 -17.72 1.71 -12.43
C ASN A 103 -17.58 2.34 -11.03
N HIS A 104 -16.68 1.81 -10.21
CA HIS A 104 -16.38 2.33 -8.87
C HIS A 104 -15.18 3.29 -8.83
N PHE A 105 -14.52 3.52 -9.97
CA PHE A 105 -13.48 4.54 -10.05
C PHE A 105 -14.08 5.95 -10.03
N ASN A 106 -13.43 6.89 -9.36
CA ASN A 106 -13.80 8.31 -9.43
C ASN A 106 -13.59 8.88 -10.85
N HIS A 107 -12.63 8.34 -11.60
CA HIS A 107 -12.30 8.74 -12.97
C HIS A 107 -12.43 7.57 -13.93
N VAL A 108 -13.56 7.48 -14.65
CA VAL A 108 -13.79 6.49 -15.70
C VAL A 108 -13.14 6.99 -17.01
N PRO A 109 -12.38 6.16 -17.78
CA PRO A 109 -12.35 4.69 -17.81
C PRO A 109 -11.32 4.02 -16.88
N GLY A 110 -10.74 4.68 -15.95
CA GLY A 110 -9.84 4.09 -14.95
C GLY A 110 -8.55 4.88 -14.76
N GLY A 111 -8.33 5.30 -13.53
CA GLY A 111 -7.17 6.06 -13.09
C GLY A 111 -7.46 6.80 -11.80
N ALA A 112 -6.43 7.32 -11.18
CA ALA A 112 -6.51 8.10 -9.96
C ALA A 112 -5.47 9.22 -9.94
N ASN A 113 -5.83 10.35 -9.34
CA ASN A 113 -4.85 11.33 -8.90
C ASN A 113 -4.25 10.84 -7.59
N ILE A 114 -2.94 10.86 -7.49
CA ILE A 114 -2.20 10.37 -6.34
C ILE A 114 -1.35 11.52 -5.81
N LEU A 115 -1.55 11.85 -4.53
CA LEU A 115 -0.70 12.76 -3.79
C LEU A 115 0.44 11.97 -3.15
N PHE A 116 1.67 12.37 -3.42
CA PHE A 116 2.88 11.81 -2.84
C PHE A 116 3.38 12.64 -1.65
N MET A 117 4.26 12.05 -0.85
CA MET A 117 4.72 12.63 0.40
C MET A 117 5.54 13.93 0.22
N ASP A 118 6.16 14.14 -0.93
CA ASP A 118 6.84 15.39 -1.29
C ASP A 118 5.89 16.50 -1.75
N GLY A 119 4.58 16.22 -1.81
CA GLY A 119 3.52 17.15 -2.17
C GLY A 119 3.18 17.20 -3.66
N HIS A 120 3.87 16.46 -4.54
CA HIS A 120 3.47 16.42 -5.94
C HIS A 120 2.23 15.54 -6.14
N VAL A 121 1.49 15.80 -7.20
CA VAL A 121 0.32 15.02 -7.62
C VAL A 121 0.56 14.48 -9.01
N GLU A 122 0.31 13.18 -9.20
CA GLU A 122 0.39 12.53 -10.50
C GLU A 122 -0.91 11.79 -10.81
N PHE A 123 -1.37 11.84 -12.06
CA PHE A 123 -2.48 11.01 -12.53
C PHE A 123 -1.94 9.71 -13.09
N LEU A 124 -2.28 8.59 -12.45
CA LEU A 124 -1.92 7.26 -12.91
C LEU A 124 -3.13 6.50 -13.45
N ARG A 125 -2.94 5.82 -14.58
CA ARG A 125 -3.98 4.99 -15.20
C ARG A 125 -4.04 3.62 -14.54
N TRP A 126 -5.25 3.05 -14.47
CA TRP A 126 -5.48 1.68 -14.08
C TRP A 126 -5.72 0.78 -15.31
N PRO A 127 -5.23 -0.46 -15.37
CA PRO A 127 -4.11 -0.92 -14.53
C PRO A 127 -2.85 -0.12 -14.88
N GLY A 128 -2.01 0.13 -13.90
CA GLY A 128 -0.69 0.73 -14.14
C GLY A 128 0.07 -0.07 -15.20
N ALA A 129 1.05 0.55 -15.85
CA ALA A 129 1.88 -0.14 -16.83
C ALA A 129 2.34 -1.46 -16.23
N GLN A 130 2.01 -2.58 -16.89
CA GLN A 130 2.41 -3.90 -16.42
C GLN A 130 3.94 -3.93 -16.35
N GLY A 131 4.46 -3.79 -15.16
CA GLY A 131 5.87 -3.96 -14.91
C GLY A 131 6.28 -5.44 -15.05
N PRO A 132 7.56 -5.75 -14.93
CA PRO A 132 8.07 -7.12 -15.06
C PRO A 132 7.55 -8.10 -14.00
N GLY A 133 6.77 -7.62 -13.02
CA GLY A 133 6.27 -8.43 -11.89
C GLY A 133 5.16 -9.44 -12.21
N GLY A 134 4.53 -9.37 -13.40
CA GLY A 134 3.45 -10.28 -13.76
C GLY A 134 2.12 -9.99 -13.04
N THR A 135 1.38 -11.05 -12.69
CA THR A 135 0.12 -10.98 -11.96
C THR A 135 0.17 -11.81 -10.70
N TRP A 136 -0.56 -11.38 -9.68
CA TRP A 136 -0.77 -12.10 -8.44
C TRP A 136 -2.19 -12.68 -8.41
N PRO A 137 -2.34 -14.02 -8.25
CA PRO A 137 -3.63 -14.65 -8.06
C PRO A 137 -4.12 -14.34 -6.63
N SER A 138 -5.00 -13.37 -6.51
CA SER A 138 -5.50 -12.96 -5.20
C SER A 138 -6.41 -14.03 -4.59
N PRO A 139 -6.53 -14.09 -3.25
CA PRO A 139 -7.52 -14.94 -2.57
C PRO A 139 -8.97 -14.62 -2.95
N LEU A 140 -9.23 -13.47 -3.56
CA LEU A 140 -10.55 -13.11 -4.11
C LEU A 140 -10.86 -13.79 -5.46
N GLY A 141 -9.94 -14.59 -6.01
CA GLY A 141 -10.11 -15.31 -7.26
C GLY A 141 -9.87 -14.49 -8.52
N ILE A 142 -9.30 -13.29 -8.40
CA ILE A 142 -8.93 -12.42 -9.52
C ILE A 142 -7.41 -12.31 -9.64
N ASN A 143 -6.91 -12.18 -10.88
CA ASN A 143 -5.50 -11.95 -11.15
C ASN A 143 -5.22 -10.44 -11.19
N LEU A 144 -4.46 -9.95 -10.24
CA LEU A 144 -4.14 -8.53 -10.10
C LEU A 144 -2.75 -8.20 -10.63
N PRO A 145 -2.57 -7.08 -11.33
CA PRO A 145 -1.27 -6.67 -11.84
C PRO A 145 -0.34 -6.32 -10.66
N VAL A 146 0.84 -6.92 -10.64
CA VAL A 146 1.88 -6.68 -9.62
C VAL A 146 2.81 -5.55 -10.04
N GLY A 147 3.04 -5.40 -11.34
CA GLY A 147 3.82 -4.29 -11.88
C GLY A 147 3.05 -2.97 -11.83
N GLY A 148 3.76 -1.88 -11.98
CA GLY A 148 3.20 -0.54 -11.97
C GLY A 148 3.42 0.19 -10.64
N THR A 149 3.15 1.49 -10.65
CA THR A 149 3.36 2.34 -9.47
C THR A 149 2.24 2.11 -8.45
N PHE A 150 2.61 1.84 -7.20
CA PHE A 150 1.64 1.85 -6.09
C PHE A 150 0.98 3.24 -5.98
N PRO A 151 -0.34 3.34 -5.78
CA PRO A 151 -1.32 2.30 -5.48
C PRO A 151 -2.01 1.67 -6.72
N MET A 152 -1.62 2.00 -7.94
CA MET A 152 -2.26 1.52 -9.17
C MET A 152 -1.78 0.10 -9.56
N ASN A 153 -1.75 -0.79 -8.57
CA ASN A 153 -1.36 -2.20 -8.70
C ASN A 153 -2.08 -3.06 -7.65
N ALA A 154 -1.73 -4.35 -7.57
CA ALA A 154 -2.31 -5.28 -6.59
C ALA A 154 -2.23 -4.79 -5.14
N GLY A 155 -1.14 -4.10 -4.76
CA GLY A 155 -0.99 -3.58 -3.39
C GLY A 155 -2.04 -2.54 -3.02
N GLY A 156 -2.40 -1.66 -3.94
CA GLY A 156 -3.46 -0.67 -3.69
C GLY A 156 -4.84 -1.30 -3.56
N LEU A 157 -5.15 -2.33 -4.37
CA LEU A 157 -6.40 -3.07 -4.23
C LEU A 157 -6.48 -3.87 -2.94
N ILE A 158 -5.39 -4.47 -2.47
CA ILE A 158 -5.34 -5.14 -1.16
C ILE A 158 -5.77 -4.16 -0.04
N LEU A 159 -5.28 -2.92 -0.09
CA LEU A 159 -5.65 -1.91 0.90
C LEU A 159 -7.08 -1.39 0.71
N HIS A 160 -7.55 -1.29 -0.54
CA HIS A 160 -8.94 -0.96 -0.83
C HIS A 160 -9.88 -1.99 -0.23
N GLU A 161 -9.63 -3.28 -0.43
CA GLU A 161 -10.42 -4.37 0.15
C GLU A 161 -10.44 -4.30 1.68
N ALA A 162 -9.31 -3.97 2.32
CA ALA A 162 -9.27 -3.76 3.76
C ALA A 162 -10.25 -2.67 4.21
N THR A 163 -10.34 -1.56 3.48
CA THR A 163 -11.29 -0.48 3.81
C THR A 163 -12.74 -0.88 3.50
N HIS A 164 -12.97 -1.70 2.48
CA HIS A 164 -14.31 -2.18 2.13
C HIS A 164 -14.86 -3.17 3.15
N ILE A 165 -14.02 -4.13 3.57
CA ILE A 165 -14.43 -5.20 4.49
C ILE A 165 -14.54 -4.66 5.92
N TYR A 166 -13.62 -3.80 6.34
CA TYR A 166 -13.51 -3.37 7.75
C TYR A 166 -13.90 -1.91 7.98
N GLY A 167 -13.85 -1.05 6.97
CA GLY A 167 -14.21 0.36 7.09
C GLY A 167 -15.68 0.60 7.46
N ALA A 168 -16.56 -0.32 7.10
CA ALA A 168 -17.96 -0.30 7.50
C ALA A 168 -18.20 -0.72 8.97
N GLN A 169 -17.16 -1.24 9.65
CA GLN A 169 -17.24 -1.74 11.02
C GLN A 169 -16.53 -0.82 12.04
N VAL A 170 -15.86 0.23 11.57
CA VAL A 170 -15.25 1.25 12.43
C VAL A 170 -16.24 2.39 12.58
N PRO A 171 -16.78 2.65 13.79
CA PRO A 171 -17.74 3.72 14.02
C PRO A 171 -17.13 5.10 13.88
#